data_652663075bfa6fb4c32ac2f69089e0ff
#
_entry.id   652663075bfa6fb4c32ac2f69089e0ff
#
_cell.length_a   1.000
_cell.length_b   1.000
_cell.length_c   1.000
_cell.angle_alpha   90.00
_cell.angle_beta   90.00
_cell.angle_gamma   90.00
#
_symmetry.space_group_name_H-M   'P 1'
#
loop_
_entity.id
_entity.type
_entity.pdbx_description
1 polymer ?
#
loop_
_entity_poly.entity_id
_entity_poly.type
_entity_poly.pdbx_seq_one_letter_code
_entity_poly.pdbx_strand_id
1 'polypeptide(L)'
;TRAKALATVAFKHVDRFIELTGTPAPNGYLDLWGQLWFVDAGKRLGKSMTAYQQKFFRPVRVGAAAFAVRWEILPGSETRIQEALSDVTMKVNAEDWFDLEEPIYSTISVTLPAEARKIYDDMERKLYAEIDGQEVETANAATKTSACLQIASGNLYYENADGMLPEAKDAKPYLVLHSEKVEALRSIVEEAAGMPILVAYNFRHELEVLRAAFKEARVLDKNPKTIREWNAGKIPMLLAHPASCGHGLSLQDGGNILVFYSTNWNLEEHDQMVERIGPTRQAQSGHPRSVFVYTIVAKDTLDEAVLERIATKRNVMDILLEKKNGG
;
A
#
# COMPACT_ATOMS: atom_id res chain seq x y z
N THR A 1 -16.45 -4.98 -18.12
CA THR A 1 -15.79 -4.39 -16.93
C THR A 1 -16.67 -3.27 -16.35
N ARG A 2 -16.51 -2.95 -15.03
CA ARG A 2 -17.24 -1.86 -14.36
C ARG A 2 -17.08 -0.51 -15.09
N ALA A 3 -15.89 -0.20 -15.56
CA ALA A 3 -15.59 1.02 -16.32
C ALA A 3 -16.44 1.12 -17.61
N LYS A 4 -16.62 0.03 -18.37
CA LYS A 4 -17.45 0.05 -19.58
C LYS A 4 -18.93 0.26 -19.26
N ALA A 5 -19.43 -0.34 -18.18
CA ALA A 5 -20.81 -0.14 -17.71
C ALA A 5 -21.04 1.31 -17.27
N LEU A 6 -20.09 1.88 -16.51
CA LEU A 6 -20.16 3.28 -16.11
C LEU A 6 -20.12 4.23 -17.31
N ALA A 7 -19.26 3.98 -18.30
CA ALA A 7 -19.15 4.81 -19.49
C ALA A 7 -20.44 4.89 -20.31
N THR A 8 -21.20 3.81 -20.41
CA THR A 8 -22.48 3.81 -21.11
C THR A 8 -23.52 4.74 -20.49
N VAL A 9 -23.43 4.96 -19.18
CA VAL A 9 -24.32 5.86 -18.44
C VAL A 9 -23.73 7.27 -18.39
N ALA A 10 -22.45 7.40 -18.03
CA ALA A 10 -21.78 8.68 -17.79
C ALA A 10 -21.87 9.63 -18.99
N PHE A 11 -21.49 9.18 -20.19
CA PHE A 11 -21.47 10.04 -21.36
C PHE A 11 -22.85 10.34 -21.99
N LYS A 12 -23.88 9.62 -21.56
CA LYS A 12 -25.25 9.84 -22.10
C LYS A 12 -26.16 10.61 -21.16
N HIS A 13 -25.93 10.51 -19.85
CA HIS A 13 -26.89 10.95 -18.85
C HIS A 13 -26.28 11.80 -17.73
N VAL A 14 -24.97 12.10 -17.80
CA VAL A 14 -24.25 12.87 -16.77
C VAL A 14 -23.66 14.13 -17.40
N ASP A 15 -24.12 15.29 -16.98
CA ASP A 15 -23.66 16.57 -17.53
C ASP A 15 -22.29 16.98 -16.98
N ARG A 16 -21.96 16.57 -15.77
CA ARG A 16 -20.67 16.86 -15.11
C ARG A 16 -20.17 15.65 -14.33
N PHE A 17 -18.91 15.30 -14.57
CA PHE A 17 -18.22 14.23 -13.86
C PHE A 17 -17.13 14.86 -12.97
N ILE A 18 -17.16 14.56 -11.68
CA ILE A 18 -16.18 15.04 -10.68
C ILE A 18 -15.61 13.80 -10.00
N GLU A 19 -14.30 13.68 -10.01
CA GLU A 19 -13.57 12.63 -9.29
C GLU A 19 -12.82 13.22 -8.11
N LEU A 20 -12.95 12.59 -6.95
CA LEU A 20 -12.26 12.95 -5.72
C LEU A 20 -11.34 11.79 -5.33
N THR A 21 -10.04 12.06 -5.28
CA THR A 21 -9.02 11.08 -4.89
C THR A 21 -7.87 11.76 -4.17
N GLY A 22 -7.34 11.12 -3.14
CA GLY A 22 -6.08 11.50 -2.51
C GLY A 22 -4.86 10.96 -3.27
N THR A 23 -5.05 9.94 -4.14
CA THR A 23 -3.98 9.24 -4.85
C THR A 23 -4.31 9.10 -6.33
N PRO A 24 -4.21 10.19 -7.13
CA PRO A 24 -4.63 10.17 -8.54
C PRO A 24 -3.77 9.27 -9.44
N ALA A 25 -2.52 9.00 -9.07
CA ALA A 25 -1.57 8.23 -9.88
C ALA A 25 -0.69 7.30 -9.02
N PRO A 26 -1.27 6.33 -8.31
CA PRO A 26 -0.54 5.51 -7.32
C PRO A 26 0.57 4.65 -7.93
N ASN A 27 0.50 4.33 -9.23
CA ASN A 27 1.54 3.61 -9.96
C ASN A 27 2.24 4.48 -11.02
N GLY A 28 2.05 5.79 -10.98
CA GLY A 28 2.63 6.77 -11.88
C GLY A 28 1.66 7.25 -12.96
N TYR A 29 2.17 8.04 -13.88
CA TYR A 29 1.39 8.78 -14.88
C TYR A 29 0.45 7.93 -15.75
N LEU A 30 0.69 6.62 -15.89
CA LEU A 30 -0.20 5.73 -16.65
C LEU A 30 -1.61 5.64 -16.05
N ASP A 31 -1.73 5.76 -14.73
CA ASP A 31 -3.01 5.62 -14.02
C ASP A 31 -3.97 6.80 -14.29
N LEU A 32 -3.43 7.96 -14.67
CA LEU A 32 -4.22 9.17 -14.91
C LEU A 32 -5.23 9.04 -16.05
N TRP A 33 -4.91 8.25 -17.08
CA TRP A 33 -5.80 8.15 -18.24
C TRP A 33 -7.19 7.63 -17.88
N GLY A 34 -7.26 6.62 -17.05
CA GLY A 34 -8.53 5.98 -16.69
C GLY A 34 -9.50 6.92 -16.00
N GLN A 35 -9.00 7.74 -15.10
CA GLN A 35 -9.76 8.74 -14.36
C GLN A 35 -10.15 9.90 -15.29
N LEU A 36 -9.19 10.53 -15.92
CA LEU A 36 -9.41 11.70 -16.78
C LEU A 36 -10.30 11.39 -18.00
N TRP A 37 -10.35 10.13 -18.44
CA TRP A 37 -11.22 9.73 -19.53
C TRP A 37 -12.71 9.92 -19.20
N PHE A 38 -13.11 9.72 -17.95
CA PHE A 38 -14.49 9.99 -17.50
C PHE A 38 -14.78 11.49 -17.41
N VAL A 39 -13.80 12.30 -17.09
CA VAL A 39 -13.96 13.76 -16.94
C VAL A 39 -14.19 14.43 -18.29
N ASP A 40 -13.49 14.02 -19.37
CA ASP A 40 -13.49 14.73 -20.64
C ASP A 40 -13.64 13.88 -21.91
N ALA A 41 -13.97 12.59 -21.78
CA ALA A 41 -14.07 11.63 -22.89
C ALA A 41 -12.75 11.49 -23.68
N GLY A 42 -11.61 11.66 -23.03
CA GLY A 42 -10.27 11.52 -23.60
C GLY A 42 -9.85 12.69 -24.48
N LYS A 43 -10.42 13.88 -24.32
CA LYS A 43 -10.05 15.07 -25.11
C LYS A 43 -8.60 15.47 -24.88
N ARG A 44 -8.11 15.43 -23.61
CA ARG A 44 -6.77 15.89 -23.23
C ARG A 44 -5.72 14.81 -23.40
N LEU A 45 -5.92 13.66 -22.81
CA LEU A 45 -4.93 12.59 -22.74
C LEU A 45 -5.02 11.59 -23.90
N GLY A 46 -6.13 11.55 -24.63
CA GLY A 46 -6.33 10.64 -25.77
C GLY A 46 -7.56 9.75 -25.58
N LYS A 47 -8.22 9.42 -26.68
CA LYS A 47 -9.48 8.68 -26.70
C LYS A 47 -9.37 7.20 -26.26
N SER A 48 -8.14 6.67 -26.20
CA SER A 48 -7.85 5.31 -25.77
C SER A 48 -6.54 5.24 -24.98
N MET A 49 -6.40 4.23 -24.14
CA MET A 49 -5.15 3.95 -23.42
C MET A 49 -3.97 3.81 -24.40
N THR A 50 -4.16 3.16 -25.54
CA THR A 50 -3.14 3.03 -26.58
C THR A 50 -2.71 4.38 -27.14
N ALA A 51 -3.66 5.29 -27.40
CA ALA A 51 -3.34 6.64 -27.88
C ALA A 51 -2.57 7.45 -26.83
N TYR A 52 -2.94 7.29 -25.54
CA TYR A 52 -2.23 7.91 -24.42
C TYR A 52 -0.80 7.39 -24.30
N GLN A 53 -0.61 6.07 -24.34
CA GLN A 53 0.70 5.43 -24.29
C GLN A 53 1.59 5.88 -25.45
N GLN A 54 1.08 5.87 -26.68
CA GLN A 54 1.83 6.31 -27.87
C GLN A 54 2.24 7.79 -27.83
N LYS A 55 1.42 8.63 -27.20
CA LYS A 55 1.64 10.08 -27.13
C LYS A 55 2.69 10.48 -26.07
N PHE A 56 2.76 9.77 -24.95
CA PHE A 56 3.50 10.19 -23.78
C PHE A 56 4.50 9.15 -23.25
N PHE A 57 4.50 7.94 -23.79
CA PHE A 57 5.35 6.85 -23.29
C PHE A 57 6.04 6.12 -24.43
N ARG A 58 7.09 5.39 -24.09
CA ARG A 58 7.74 4.41 -24.97
C ARG A 58 7.65 3.01 -24.36
N PRO A 59 7.48 1.97 -25.18
CA PRO A 59 7.55 0.60 -24.70
C PRO A 59 9.01 0.19 -24.48
N VAL A 60 9.32 -0.36 -23.30
CA VAL A 60 10.63 -0.94 -22.98
C VAL A 60 10.41 -2.42 -22.70
N ARG A 61 11.17 -3.27 -23.38
CA ARG A 61 11.12 -4.72 -23.15
C ARG A 61 11.74 -5.05 -21.80
N VAL A 62 11.04 -5.87 -21.01
CA VAL A 62 11.50 -6.36 -19.70
C VAL A 62 11.65 -7.87 -19.79
N GLY A 63 12.91 -8.36 -19.76
CA GLY A 63 13.20 -9.80 -19.84
C GLY A 63 13.10 -10.42 -21.23
N ALA A 64 13.25 -11.75 -21.31
CA ALA A 64 13.28 -12.51 -22.56
C ALA A 64 11.89 -12.80 -23.16
N ALA A 65 10.80 -12.64 -22.40
CA ALA A 65 9.47 -12.88 -22.89
C ALA A 65 9.02 -11.79 -23.87
N ALA A 66 8.65 -12.17 -25.08
CA ALA A 66 8.30 -11.26 -26.19
C ALA A 66 7.14 -10.29 -25.84
N PHE A 67 6.37 -10.56 -24.79
CA PHE A 67 5.17 -9.83 -24.38
C PHE A 67 5.36 -8.99 -23.12
N ALA A 68 6.48 -9.07 -22.40
CA ALA A 68 6.74 -8.29 -21.21
C ALA A 68 7.23 -6.87 -21.60
N VAL A 69 6.29 -5.94 -21.69
CA VAL A 69 6.56 -4.54 -22.03
C VAL A 69 6.24 -3.67 -20.81
N ARG A 70 7.21 -2.90 -20.36
CA ARG A 70 7.02 -1.78 -19.43
C ARG A 70 6.92 -0.49 -20.23
N TRP A 71 6.00 0.38 -19.85
CA TRP A 71 5.86 1.70 -20.44
C TRP A 71 6.66 2.72 -19.62
N GLU A 72 7.61 3.37 -20.26
CA GLU A 72 8.39 4.46 -19.67
C GLU A 72 7.94 5.79 -20.25
N ILE A 73 7.83 6.79 -19.37
CA ILE A 73 7.43 8.14 -19.78
C ILE A 73 8.52 8.76 -20.67
N LEU A 74 8.11 9.43 -21.75
CA LEU A 74 9.04 10.13 -22.63
C LEU A 74 9.54 11.43 -21.96
N PRO A 75 10.79 11.84 -22.19
CA PRO A 75 11.29 13.11 -21.67
C PRO A 75 10.38 14.29 -22.01
N GLY A 76 10.07 15.12 -21.02
CA GLY A 76 9.16 16.26 -21.16
C GLY A 76 7.67 15.94 -21.24
N SER A 77 7.27 14.65 -21.22
CA SER A 77 5.86 14.28 -21.23
C SER A 77 5.16 14.57 -19.90
N GLU A 78 5.90 14.56 -18.80
CA GLU A 78 5.37 14.95 -17.49
C GLU A 78 4.80 16.37 -17.52
N THR A 79 5.59 17.33 -17.96
CA THR A 79 5.16 18.74 -18.09
C THR A 79 3.96 18.87 -19.04
N ARG A 80 4.00 18.18 -20.18
CA ARG A 80 2.90 18.20 -21.15
C ARG A 80 1.59 17.62 -20.60
N ILE A 81 1.66 16.58 -19.78
CA ILE A 81 0.49 15.99 -19.10
C ILE A 81 -0.03 17.00 -18.08
N GLN A 82 0.82 17.57 -17.25
CA GLN A 82 0.45 18.56 -16.24
C GLN A 82 -0.22 19.78 -16.86
N GLU A 83 0.36 20.32 -17.93
CA GLU A 83 -0.24 21.45 -18.68
C GLU A 83 -1.62 21.09 -19.24
N ALA A 84 -1.76 19.91 -19.81
CA ALA A 84 -3.02 19.44 -20.38
C ALA A 84 -4.13 19.26 -19.32
N LEU A 85 -3.77 19.05 -18.05
CA LEU A 85 -4.70 18.82 -16.95
C LEU A 85 -4.95 20.06 -16.09
N SER A 86 -4.17 21.11 -16.27
CA SER A 86 -4.15 22.30 -15.40
C SER A 86 -5.50 22.99 -15.23
N ASP A 87 -6.38 22.92 -16.21
CA ASP A 87 -7.72 23.55 -16.21
C ASP A 87 -8.84 22.67 -15.63
N VAL A 88 -8.58 21.37 -15.42
CA VAL A 88 -9.59 20.40 -14.94
C VAL A 88 -9.20 19.70 -13.63
N THR A 89 -8.02 19.96 -13.12
CA THR A 89 -7.56 19.40 -11.86
C THR A 89 -7.36 20.51 -10.82
N MET A 90 -7.75 20.22 -9.59
CA MET A 90 -7.51 21.09 -8.44
C MET A 90 -6.94 20.26 -7.31
N LYS A 91 -5.82 20.69 -6.76
CA LYS A 91 -5.27 20.16 -5.51
C LYS A 91 -5.80 21.02 -4.36
N VAL A 92 -6.34 20.37 -3.35
CA VAL A 92 -6.68 20.98 -2.08
C VAL A 92 -5.75 20.37 -1.04
N ASN A 93 -4.86 21.18 -0.48
CA ASN A 93 -4.00 20.74 0.61
C ASN A 93 -4.75 20.95 1.93
N ALA A 94 -4.74 19.94 2.79
CA ALA A 94 -5.34 20.06 4.11
C ALA A 94 -4.62 21.12 4.97
N GLU A 95 -3.33 21.32 4.77
CA GLU A 95 -2.48 22.32 5.43
C GLU A 95 -2.95 23.76 5.18
N ASP A 96 -3.56 24.03 4.02
CA ASP A 96 -4.11 25.36 3.70
C ASP A 96 -5.34 25.71 4.57
N TRP A 97 -5.94 24.72 5.24
CA TRP A 97 -7.20 24.85 5.99
C TRP A 97 -7.07 24.48 7.47
N PHE A 98 -6.05 23.71 7.83
CA PHE A 98 -5.78 23.26 9.18
C PHE A 98 -4.31 23.47 9.50
N ASP A 99 -4.03 23.88 10.72
CA ASP A 99 -2.67 23.88 11.27
C ASP A 99 -2.32 22.43 11.64
N LEU A 100 -1.80 21.69 10.65
CA LEU A 100 -1.53 20.26 10.77
C LEU A 100 -0.03 20.01 10.93
N GLU A 101 0.30 19.21 11.93
CA GLU A 101 1.63 18.61 12.02
C GLU A 101 1.68 17.35 11.14
N GLU A 102 2.74 17.22 10.35
CA GLU A 102 3.00 15.98 9.59
C GLU A 102 3.10 14.77 10.53
N PRO A 103 2.67 13.57 10.10
CA PRO A 103 2.88 12.36 10.87
C PRO A 103 4.36 12.13 11.15
N ILE A 104 4.68 11.71 12.36
CA ILE A 104 6.03 11.34 12.75
C ILE A 104 6.30 9.90 12.30
N TYR A 105 7.10 9.77 11.24
CA TYR A 105 7.46 8.46 10.69
C TYR A 105 8.72 7.91 11.37
N SER A 106 8.66 6.65 11.80
CA SER A 106 9.78 5.95 12.42
C SER A 106 9.93 4.54 11.85
N THR A 107 11.14 4.19 11.42
CA THR A 107 11.45 2.83 10.96
C THR A 107 12.13 2.06 12.08
N ILE A 108 11.54 0.94 12.47
CA ILE A 108 12.09 0.01 13.46
C ILE A 108 12.73 -1.15 12.72
N SER A 109 14.05 -1.19 12.75
CA SER A 109 14.82 -2.21 12.05
C SER A 109 15.07 -3.43 12.94
N VAL A 110 14.75 -4.62 12.43
CA VAL A 110 15.07 -5.90 13.06
C VAL A 110 16.11 -6.67 12.24
N THR A 111 16.90 -7.51 12.89
CA THR A 111 17.89 -8.36 12.22
C THR A 111 17.41 -9.80 12.23
N LEU A 112 17.40 -10.44 11.08
CA LEU A 112 17.01 -11.86 10.99
C LEU A 112 18.01 -12.74 11.77
N PRO A 113 17.53 -13.72 12.56
CA PRO A 113 18.40 -14.76 13.13
C PRO A 113 19.15 -15.54 12.02
N ALA A 114 20.31 -16.09 12.36
CA ALA A 114 21.19 -16.71 11.36
C ALA A 114 20.52 -17.80 10.51
N GLU A 115 19.67 -18.62 11.10
CA GLU A 115 18.92 -19.67 10.38
C GLU A 115 17.90 -19.06 9.40
N ALA A 116 17.12 -18.08 9.84
CA ALA A 116 16.16 -17.38 9.00
C ALA A 116 16.87 -16.59 7.89
N ARG A 117 18.02 -15.96 8.18
CA ARG A 117 18.86 -15.28 7.19
C ARG A 117 19.31 -16.25 6.10
N LYS A 118 19.78 -17.44 6.47
CA LYS A 118 20.18 -18.45 5.48
C LYS A 118 19.02 -18.85 4.57
N ILE A 119 17.83 -19.08 5.13
CA ILE A 119 16.63 -19.41 4.35
C ILE A 119 16.27 -18.24 3.40
N TYR A 120 16.36 -17.02 3.89
CA TYR A 120 16.11 -15.81 3.11
C TYR A 120 17.08 -15.70 1.93
N ASP A 121 18.39 -15.79 2.18
CA ASP A 121 19.44 -15.70 1.16
C ASP A 121 19.35 -16.82 0.12
N ASP A 122 18.96 -18.03 0.52
CA ASP A 122 18.71 -19.11 -0.42
C ASP A 122 17.49 -18.84 -1.31
N MET A 123 16.43 -18.28 -0.77
CA MET A 123 15.25 -17.87 -1.54
C MET A 123 15.57 -16.75 -2.51
N GLU A 124 16.28 -15.74 -2.06
CA GLU A 124 16.67 -14.57 -2.85
C GLU A 124 17.62 -14.97 -3.99
N ARG A 125 18.63 -15.82 -3.73
CA ARG A 125 19.55 -16.33 -4.78
C ARG A 125 18.81 -17.10 -5.86
N LYS A 126 17.84 -17.93 -5.53
CA LYS A 126 17.02 -18.64 -6.52
C LYS A 126 16.21 -17.67 -7.38
N LEU A 127 15.73 -16.56 -6.81
CA LEU A 127 15.06 -15.51 -7.55
C LEU A 127 16.01 -14.85 -8.56
N TYR A 128 17.22 -14.46 -8.14
CA TYR A 128 18.21 -13.83 -9.01
C TYR A 128 18.81 -14.80 -10.04
N ALA A 129 19.08 -16.04 -9.66
CA ALA A 129 19.58 -17.05 -10.57
C ALA A 129 18.62 -17.38 -11.72
N GLU A 130 17.33 -17.30 -11.48
CA GLU A 130 16.32 -17.47 -12.53
C GLU A 130 16.09 -16.22 -13.35
N ILE A 131 16.44 -15.04 -12.87
CA ILE A 131 16.41 -13.79 -13.62
C ILE A 131 17.58 -13.73 -14.64
N ASP A 132 18.75 -14.17 -14.25
CA ASP A 132 19.94 -14.24 -15.13
C ASP A 132 19.89 -15.45 -16.08
N GLY A 133 19.15 -16.49 -15.79
CA GLY A 133 19.03 -17.75 -16.53
C GLY A 133 17.79 -17.85 -17.42
N GLN A 134 17.58 -16.96 -18.33
CA GLN A 134 16.70 -16.97 -19.51
C GLN A 134 15.24 -17.50 -19.46
N GLU A 135 14.72 -18.10 -18.41
CA GLU A 135 13.32 -18.56 -18.34
C GLU A 135 12.64 -18.21 -17.02
N VAL A 136 12.43 -16.93 -16.74
CA VAL A 136 11.60 -16.54 -15.60
C VAL A 136 10.17 -16.33 -16.07
N GLU A 137 9.29 -17.26 -15.73
CA GLU A 137 7.85 -16.99 -15.79
C GLU A 137 7.52 -15.89 -14.78
N THR A 138 6.79 -14.88 -15.21
CA THR A 138 6.42 -13.70 -14.38
C THR A 138 5.68 -14.11 -13.10
N ALA A 139 4.94 -15.20 -13.13
CA ALA A 139 4.26 -15.79 -11.98
C ALA A 139 5.24 -16.30 -10.91
N ASN A 140 6.35 -16.90 -11.30
CA ASN A 140 7.37 -17.38 -10.37
C ASN A 140 8.08 -16.25 -9.62
N ALA A 141 8.42 -15.16 -10.32
CA ALA A 141 9.05 -14.00 -9.69
C ALA A 141 8.15 -13.36 -8.62
N ALA A 142 6.86 -13.20 -8.89
CA ALA A 142 5.91 -12.64 -7.92
C ALA A 142 5.75 -13.56 -6.69
N THR A 143 5.68 -14.87 -6.89
CA THR A 143 5.58 -15.85 -5.81
C THR A 143 6.84 -15.82 -4.93
N LYS A 144 8.03 -15.77 -5.52
CA LYS A 144 9.29 -15.71 -4.79
C LYS A 144 9.46 -14.40 -4.02
N THR A 145 9.08 -13.25 -4.63
CA THR A 145 9.05 -11.96 -3.92
C THR A 145 8.13 -12.03 -2.70
N SER A 146 6.95 -12.64 -2.85
CA SER A 146 6.03 -12.86 -1.73
C SER A 146 6.66 -13.76 -0.66
N ALA A 147 7.38 -14.82 -1.02
CA ALA A 147 8.07 -15.70 -0.07
C ALA A 147 9.16 -14.95 0.71
N CYS A 148 9.97 -14.13 0.06
CA CYS A 148 10.98 -13.30 0.73
C CYS A 148 10.34 -12.34 1.76
N LEU A 149 9.24 -11.68 1.42
CA LEU A 149 8.51 -10.81 2.36
C LEU A 149 7.90 -11.61 3.53
N GLN A 150 7.44 -12.83 3.29
CA GLN A 150 6.93 -13.71 4.34
C GLN A 150 8.07 -14.12 5.29
N ILE A 151 9.23 -14.53 4.77
CA ILE A 151 10.40 -14.87 5.59
C ILE A 151 10.83 -13.64 6.41
N ALA A 152 10.89 -12.46 5.81
CA ALA A 152 11.21 -11.22 6.50
C ALA A 152 10.23 -10.90 7.64
N SER A 153 8.97 -11.34 7.55
CA SER A 153 7.96 -11.17 8.60
C SER A 153 7.91 -12.31 9.62
N GLY A 154 8.76 -13.33 9.47
CA GLY A 154 8.94 -14.41 10.44
C GLY A 154 8.24 -15.71 10.11
N ASN A 155 7.56 -15.82 8.99
CA ASN A 155 6.78 -17.02 8.66
C ASN A 155 6.88 -17.32 7.15
N LEU A 156 6.60 -18.58 6.76
CA LEU A 156 6.59 -18.97 5.35
C LEU A 156 5.48 -19.98 5.10
N TYR A 157 4.60 -19.72 4.16
CA TYR A 157 3.66 -20.74 3.68
C TYR A 157 4.40 -21.87 2.96
N TYR A 158 3.96 -23.08 3.19
CA TYR A 158 4.45 -24.24 2.46
C TYR A 158 3.28 -25.03 1.86
N GLU A 159 3.56 -25.77 0.78
CA GLU A 159 2.64 -26.74 0.22
C GLU A 159 2.99 -28.11 0.79
N ASN A 160 1.98 -28.87 1.23
CA ASN A 160 2.20 -30.24 1.68
C ASN A 160 2.76 -31.07 0.53
N ALA A 161 3.66 -32.01 0.85
CA ALA A 161 4.35 -32.86 -0.13
C ALA A 161 3.40 -33.65 -1.07
N ASP A 162 2.15 -33.81 -0.67
CA ASP A 162 1.12 -34.52 -1.43
C ASP A 162 0.29 -33.60 -2.34
N GLY A 163 0.61 -32.31 -2.43
CA GLY A 163 -0.15 -31.33 -3.23
C GLY A 163 -1.61 -31.15 -2.79
N MET A 164 -2.01 -31.77 -1.69
CA MET A 164 -3.33 -31.59 -1.11
C MET A 164 -3.38 -30.30 -0.30
N LEU A 165 -4.19 -29.36 -0.76
CA LEU A 165 -4.62 -28.24 0.07
C LEU A 165 -5.41 -28.80 1.25
N PRO A 166 -5.20 -28.31 2.49
CA PRO A 166 -6.00 -28.71 3.63
C PRO A 166 -7.49 -28.50 3.30
N GLU A 167 -8.35 -29.43 3.75
CA GLU A 167 -9.81 -29.41 3.49
C GLU A 167 -10.50 -28.11 3.94
N ALA A 168 -9.91 -27.38 4.90
CA ALA A 168 -10.31 -26.02 5.20
C ALA A 168 -9.78 -25.09 4.10
N LYS A 169 -10.63 -24.65 3.18
CA LYS A 169 -10.37 -23.65 2.13
C LYS A 169 -9.66 -22.37 2.60
N ASP A 170 -9.42 -22.25 3.89
CA ASP A 170 -9.02 -21.03 4.55
C ASP A 170 -7.70 -21.08 5.33
N ALA A 171 -7.04 -22.21 5.53
CA ALA A 171 -5.81 -22.30 6.32
C ALA A 171 -4.67 -22.94 5.50
N LYS A 172 -3.89 -22.12 4.79
CA LYS A 172 -2.60 -22.58 4.26
C LYS A 172 -1.66 -22.82 5.43
N PRO A 173 -1.03 -24.01 5.53
CA PRO A 173 -0.03 -24.27 6.56
C PRO A 173 1.18 -23.37 6.38
N TYR A 174 1.78 -22.93 7.49
CA TYR A 174 2.98 -22.11 7.48
C TYR A 174 3.98 -22.56 8.54
N LEU A 175 5.25 -22.32 8.27
CA LEU A 175 6.33 -22.49 9.22
C LEU A 175 6.58 -21.18 9.94
N VAL A 176 6.81 -21.23 11.24
CA VAL A 176 7.32 -20.11 12.03
C VAL A 176 8.84 -20.17 12.00
N LEU A 177 9.48 -19.15 11.49
CA LEU A 177 10.93 -19.07 11.31
C LEU A 177 11.60 -18.21 12.39
N HIS A 178 10.96 -17.12 12.79
CA HIS A 178 11.43 -16.22 13.85
C HIS A 178 10.31 -15.29 14.35
N SER A 179 10.57 -14.59 15.46
CA SER A 179 9.62 -13.67 16.09
C SER A 179 10.09 -12.22 16.17
N GLU A 180 11.15 -11.84 15.43
CA GLU A 180 11.80 -10.53 15.58
C GLU A 180 10.86 -9.34 15.42
N LYS A 181 9.96 -9.38 14.42
CA LYS A 181 8.95 -8.33 14.24
C LYS A 181 7.88 -8.34 15.34
N VAL A 182 7.56 -9.49 15.92
CA VAL A 182 6.63 -9.59 17.05
C VAL A 182 7.25 -8.93 18.29
N GLU A 183 8.53 -9.18 18.55
CA GLU A 183 9.23 -8.56 19.68
C GLU A 183 9.40 -7.05 19.49
N ALA A 184 9.69 -6.59 18.26
CA ALA A 184 9.70 -5.17 17.95
C ALA A 184 8.33 -4.51 18.17
N LEU A 185 7.25 -5.16 17.76
CA LEU A 185 5.89 -4.69 18.04
C LEU A 185 5.60 -4.66 19.54
N ARG A 186 6.08 -5.65 20.31
CA ARG A 186 5.93 -5.68 21.77
C ARG A 186 6.60 -4.46 22.42
N SER A 187 7.81 -4.11 21.98
CA SER A 187 8.50 -2.92 22.46
C SER A 187 7.71 -1.64 22.16
N ILE A 188 7.14 -1.52 20.95
CA ILE A 188 6.29 -0.38 20.60
C ILE A 188 5.05 -0.31 21.51
N VAL A 189 4.42 -1.46 21.80
CA VAL A 189 3.26 -1.53 22.70
C VAL A 189 3.61 -1.08 24.13
N GLU A 190 4.78 -1.48 24.62
CA GLU A 190 5.28 -1.05 25.93
C GLU A 190 5.55 0.46 25.97
N GLU A 191 6.20 0.99 24.94
CA GLU A 191 6.46 2.44 24.81
C GLU A 191 5.17 3.26 24.69
N ALA A 192 4.15 2.72 24.03
CA ALA A 192 2.86 3.36 23.89
C ALA A 192 2.11 3.52 25.23
N ALA A 193 2.57 2.86 26.31
CA ALA A 193 2.08 3.02 27.67
C ALA A 193 0.54 2.97 27.81
N GLY A 194 -0.10 2.03 27.11
CA GLY A 194 -1.54 1.83 27.12
C GLY A 194 -2.34 2.66 26.12
N MET A 195 -1.69 3.47 25.29
CA MET A 195 -2.36 4.11 24.15
C MET A 195 -2.77 3.06 23.11
N PRO A 196 -3.98 3.17 22.53
CA PRO A 196 -4.44 2.24 21.51
C PRO A 196 -3.58 2.29 20.23
N ILE A 197 -3.30 1.12 19.68
CA ILE A 197 -2.44 0.96 18.49
C ILE A 197 -3.23 0.31 17.36
N LEU A 198 -3.20 0.92 16.17
CA LEU A 198 -3.66 0.34 14.92
C LEU A 198 -2.49 -0.38 14.27
N VAL A 199 -2.62 -1.69 14.00
CA VAL A 199 -1.56 -2.52 13.41
C VAL A 199 -2.00 -2.99 12.04
N ALA A 200 -1.22 -2.64 11.02
CA ALA A 200 -1.40 -3.09 9.64
C ALA A 200 -0.60 -4.37 9.39
N TYR A 201 -1.26 -5.40 8.85
CA TYR A 201 -0.64 -6.67 8.46
C TYR A 201 -1.03 -7.03 7.02
N ASN A 202 -0.23 -7.82 6.31
CA ASN A 202 -0.50 -8.20 4.92
C ASN A 202 -0.77 -9.69 4.73
N PHE A 203 -0.14 -10.56 5.50
CA PHE A 203 -0.28 -12.01 5.34
C PHE A 203 -1.22 -12.59 6.39
N ARG A 204 -1.97 -13.61 6.00
CA ARG A 204 -2.93 -14.26 6.91
C ARG A 204 -2.25 -14.92 8.11
N HIS A 205 -1.08 -15.56 7.91
CA HIS A 205 -0.31 -16.12 9.02
C HIS A 205 0.11 -15.05 10.04
N GLU A 206 0.39 -13.80 9.59
CA GLU A 206 0.70 -12.70 10.50
C GLU A 206 -0.47 -12.40 11.44
N LEU A 207 -1.71 -12.40 10.91
CA LEU A 207 -2.90 -12.24 11.74
C LEU A 207 -2.98 -13.29 12.84
N GLU A 208 -2.70 -14.57 12.52
CA GLU A 208 -2.73 -15.67 13.48
C GLU A 208 -1.64 -15.51 14.55
N VAL A 209 -0.42 -15.18 14.13
CA VAL A 209 0.72 -14.93 15.01
C VAL A 209 0.46 -13.73 15.93
N LEU A 210 -0.03 -12.62 15.38
CA LEU A 210 -0.35 -11.42 16.15
C LEU A 210 -1.46 -11.67 17.18
N ARG A 211 -2.51 -12.40 16.81
CA ARG A 211 -3.56 -12.79 17.77
C ARG A 211 -3.06 -13.75 18.84
N ALA A 212 -2.10 -14.59 18.53
CA ALA A 212 -1.48 -15.47 19.50
C ALA A 212 -0.58 -14.69 20.49
N ALA A 213 0.17 -13.71 20.01
CA ALA A 213 1.08 -12.89 20.79
C ALA A 213 0.38 -11.82 21.63
N PHE A 214 -0.72 -11.25 21.12
CA PHE A 214 -1.48 -10.14 21.73
C PHE A 214 -2.94 -10.55 21.93
N LYS A 215 -3.25 -11.13 23.08
CA LYS A 215 -4.56 -11.74 23.37
C LYS A 215 -5.73 -10.76 23.37
N GLU A 216 -5.47 -9.48 23.67
CA GLU A 216 -6.47 -8.42 23.68
C GLU A 216 -6.68 -7.75 22.32
N ALA A 217 -5.87 -8.13 21.31
CA ALA A 217 -6.00 -7.61 19.97
C ALA A 217 -7.33 -8.04 19.33
N ARG A 218 -7.97 -7.09 18.65
CA ARG A 218 -9.18 -7.32 17.88
C ARG A 218 -8.91 -7.11 16.41
N VAL A 219 -9.58 -7.88 15.58
CA VAL A 219 -9.48 -7.74 14.12
C VAL A 219 -10.53 -6.74 13.64
N LEU A 220 -10.12 -5.84 12.78
CA LEU A 220 -11.04 -4.94 12.07
C LEU A 220 -11.90 -5.78 11.12
N ASP A 221 -13.15 -5.89 11.45
CA ASP A 221 -14.17 -6.58 10.68
C ASP A 221 -15.20 -5.58 10.11
N LYS A 222 -16.18 -6.10 9.38
CA LYS A 222 -17.27 -5.28 8.83
C LYS A 222 -18.34 -4.91 9.88
N ASN A 223 -18.18 -5.32 11.14
CA ASN A 223 -19.16 -5.05 12.20
C ASN A 223 -18.98 -3.62 12.72
N PRO A 224 -20.00 -2.75 12.60
CA PRO A 224 -19.91 -1.39 13.12
C PRO A 224 -19.66 -1.31 14.64
N LYS A 225 -19.90 -2.39 15.38
CA LYS A 225 -19.61 -2.47 16.80
C LYS A 225 -18.10 -2.40 17.07
N THR A 226 -17.29 -3.10 16.28
CA THR A 226 -15.82 -3.08 16.41
C THR A 226 -15.27 -1.66 16.26
N ILE A 227 -15.75 -0.92 15.25
CA ILE A 227 -15.33 0.47 15.02
C ILE A 227 -15.77 1.37 16.18
N ARG A 228 -17.01 1.22 16.69
CA ARG A 228 -17.48 2.00 17.84
C ARG A 228 -16.68 1.69 19.12
N GLU A 229 -16.34 0.43 19.36
CA GLU A 229 -15.52 0.03 20.52
C GLU A 229 -14.09 0.55 20.42
N TRP A 230 -13.50 0.54 19.21
CA TRP A 230 -12.21 1.15 18.94
C TRP A 230 -12.24 2.66 19.21
N ASN A 231 -13.17 3.37 18.59
CA ASN A 231 -13.31 4.82 18.75
C ASN A 231 -13.67 5.25 20.18
N ALA A 232 -14.23 4.34 20.98
CA ALA A 232 -14.46 4.54 22.40
C ALA A 232 -13.25 4.19 23.29
N GLY A 233 -12.08 3.86 22.71
CA GLY A 233 -10.86 3.50 23.44
C GLY A 233 -10.93 2.15 24.17
N LYS A 234 -11.88 1.27 23.82
CA LYS A 234 -12.07 -0.04 24.49
C LYS A 234 -11.23 -1.17 23.88
N ILE A 235 -10.58 -0.93 22.76
CA ILE A 235 -9.73 -1.89 22.05
C ILE A 235 -8.30 -1.37 22.13
N PRO A 236 -7.40 -2.04 22.86
CA PRO A 236 -6.01 -1.57 23.01
C PRO A 236 -5.19 -1.79 21.73
N MET A 237 -5.54 -2.81 20.92
CA MET A 237 -4.87 -3.09 19.65
C MET A 237 -5.90 -3.51 18.60
N LEU A 238 -5.93 -2.79 17.48
CA LEU A 238 -6.78 -3.11 16.35
C LEU A 238 -5.92 -3.61 15.19
N LEU A 239 -6.11 -4.86 14.77
CA LEU A 239 -5.42 -5.48 13.64
C LEU A 239 -6.21 -5.26 12.35
N ALA A 240 -5.60 -4.70 11.33
CA ALA A 240 -6.26 -4.37 10.09
C ALA A 240 -5.44 -4.76 8.87
N HIS A 241 -6.07 -5.41 7.88
CA HIS A 241 -5.45 -5.59 6.58
C HIS A 241 -5.69 -4.32 5.74
N PRO A 242 -4.67 -3.69 5.13
CA PRO A 242 -4.82 -2.43 4.41
C PRO A 242 -5.95 -2.45 3.36
N ALA A 243 -6.05 -3.49 2.54
CA ALA A 243 -7.14 -3.65 1.58
C ALA A 243 -8.55 -3.71 2.22
N SER A 244 -8.66 -4.05 3.51
CA SER A 244 -9.94 -4.07 4.25
C SER A 244 -10.31 -2.72 4.84
N CYS A 245 -9.33 -1.81 4.96
CA CYS A 245 -9.52 -0.43 5.42
C CYS A 245 -10.07 0.48 4.34
N GLY A 246 -10.58 -0.09 3.25
CA GLY A 246 -11.15 0.61 2.12
C GLY A 246 -12.06 1.79 2.50
N HIS A 247 -12.59 2.49 1.54
CA HIS A 247 -13.24 3.79 1.68
C HIS A 247 -14.24 3.90 2.84
N GLY A 248 -14.15 4.99 3.61
CA GLY A 248 -15.21 5.44 4.51
C GLY A 248 -15.08 5.07 5.98
N LEU A 249 -14.05 4.37 6.42
CA LEU A 249 -13.87 4.08 7.85
C LEU A 249 -13.26 5.27 8.59
N SER A 250 -13.81 5.63 9.74
CA SER A 250 -13.31 6.65 10.67
C SER A 250 -12.74 5.96 11.90
N LEU A 251 -11.41 5.98 12.05
CA LEU A 251 -10.70 5.31 13.14
C LEU A 251 -9.92 6.28 14.02
N GLN A 252 -9.94 7.57 13.71
CA GLN A 252 -9.14 8.60 14.36
C GLN A 252 -9.47 8.81 15.84
N ASP A 253 -10.70 8.54 16.27
CA ASP A 253 -11.09 8.76 17.67
C ASP A 253 -10.43 7.73 18.60
N GLY A 254 -10.19 6.52 18.10
CA GLY A 254 -9.64 5.43 18.87
C GLY A 254 -8.14 5.55 19.17
N GLY A 255 -7.37 6.15 18.29
CA GLY A 255 -5.92 6.24 18.47
C GLY A 255 -5.22 7.14 17.46
N ASN A 256 -3.93 7.35 17.68
CA ASN A 256 -3.02 8.15 16.85
C ASN A 256 -1.70 7.42 16.56
N ILE A 257 -1.60 6.15 16.87
CA ILE A 257 -0.44 5.30 16.61
C ILE A 257 -0.80 4.25 15.57
N LEU A 258 -0.08 4.23 14.46
CA LEU A 258 -0.16 3.21 13.41
C LEU A 258 1.16 2.45 13.35
N VAL A 259 1.11 1.14 13.30
CA VAL A 259 2.28 0.29 13.08
C VAL A 259 2.05 -0.57 11.84
N PHE A 260 2.88 -0.41 10.83
CA PHE A 260 3.01 -1.37 9.75
C PHE A 260 3.89 -2.53 10.22
N TYR A 261 3.27 -3.65 10.59
CA TYR A 261 3.98 -4.88 10.95
C TYR A 261 4.69 -5.48 9.73
N SER A 262 4.03 -5.44 8.60
CA SER A 262 4.58 -5.69 7.28
C SER A 262 4.01 -4.70 6.26
N THR A 263 4.73 -4.49 5.17
CA THR A 263 4.33 -3.59 4.09
C THR A 263 4.16 -4.34 2.79
N ASN A 264 3.36 -3.80 1.88
CA ASN A 264 3.22 -4.29 0.51
C ASN A 264 3.62 -3.18 -0.50
N TRP A 265 3.65 -3.53 -1.78
CA TRP A 265 4.03 -2.62 -2.86
C TRP A 265 2.95 -1.59 -3.25
N ASN A 266 1.80 -1.59 -2.55
CA ASN A 266 0.65 -0.76 -2.88
C ASN A 266 0.66 0.54 -2.07
N LEU A 267 1.14 1.61 -2.68
CA LEU A 267 1.16 2.95 -2.07
C LEU A 267 -0.24 3.42 -1.68
N GLU A 268 -1.25 3.16 -2.52
CA GLU A 268 -2.62 3.60 -2.24
C GLU A 268 -3.16 2.99 -0.94
N GLU A 269 -2.96 1.67 -0.75
CA GLU A 269 -3.36 1.01 0.50
C GLU A 269 -2.59 1.52 1.70
N HIS A 270 -1.29 1.81 1.52
CA HIS A 270 -0.44 2.39 2.56
C HIS A 270 -0.96 3.78 3.00
N ASP A 271 -1.15 4.68 2.05
CA ASP A 271 -1.60 6.05 2.33
C ASP A 271 -3.04 6.07 2.86
N GLN A 272 -3.93 5.26 2.32
CA GLN A 272 -5.28 5.10 2.87
C GLN A 272 -5.26 4.64 4.33
N MET A 273 -4.32 3.76 4.71
CA MET A 273 -4.18 3.31 6.08
C MET A 273 -3.72 4.44 7.01
N VAL A 274 -2.73 5.24 6.59
CA VAL A 274 -2.28 6.42 7.33
C VAL A 274 -3.43 7.42 7.50
N GLU A 275 -4.20 7.68 6.45
CA GLU A 275 -5.32 8.60 6.47
C GLU A 275 -6.45 8.20 7.43
N ARG A 276 -6.57 6.92 7.83
CA ARG A 276 -7.60 6.49 8.79
C ARG A 276 -7.47 7.12 10.16
N ILE A 277 -6.25 7.44 10.56
CA ILE A 277 -5.94 8.11 11.83
C ILE A 277 -5.12 9.38 11.62
N GLY A 278 -4.95 9.82 10.38
CA GLY A 278 -4.05 10.90 9.97
C GLY A 278 -4.39 12.26 10.57
N PRO A 279 -3.46 13.24 10.46
CA PRO A 279 -3.58 14.56 11.10
C PRO A 279 -4.87 15.30 10.74
N THR A 280 -5.24 15.29 9.46
CA THR A 280 -6.50 15.90 8.98
C THR A 280 -7.71 15.37 9.72
N ARG A 281 -7.82 14.05 9.92
CA ARG A 281 -8.92 13.42 10.63
C ARG A 281 -8.86 13.68 12.12
N GLN A 282 -7.67 13.70 12.71
CA GLN A 282 -7.48 14.08 14.12
C GLN A 282 -7.99 15.50 14.35
N ALA A 283 -7.59 16.47 13.51
CA ALA A 283 -8.02 17.84 13.60
C ALA A 283 -9.54 17.99 13.41
N GLN A 284 -10.12 17.34 12.40
CA GLN A 284 -11.57 17.39 12.14
C GLN A 284 -12.41 16.82 13.30
N SER A 285 -11.86 15.86 14.04
CA SER A 285 -12.52 15.25 15.21
C SER A 285 -12.21 15.97 16.53
N GLY A 286 -11.45 17.08 16.48
CA GLY A 286 -11.11 17.87 17.68
C GLY A 286 -10.04 17.21 18.56
N HIS A 287 -9.21 16.35 18.00
CA HIS A 287 -8.09 15.69 18.69
C HIS A 287 -6.75 16.32 18.29
N PRO A 288 -6.27 17.39 18.97
CA PRO A 288 -4.99 18.01 18.65
C PRO A 288 -3.83 17.15 19.19
N ARG A 289 -3.52 16.08 18.49
CA ARG A 289 -2.44 15.15 18.87
C ARG A 289 -1.64 14.72 17.66
N SER A 290 -0.32 14.63 17.80
CA SER A 290 0.59 14.16 16.76
C SER A 290 0.29 12.69 16.42
N VAL A 291 0.41 12.35 15.14
CA VAL A 291 0.23 10.99 14.64
C VAL A 291 1.59 10.32 14.50
N PHE A 292 1.71 9.11 15.01
CA PHE A 292 2.93 8.31 14.94
C PHE A 292 2.72 7.13 13.99
N VAL A 293 3.62 7.00 13.03
CA VAL A 293 3.61 5.92 12.04
C VAL A 293 4.91 5.14 12.13
N TYR A 294 4.85 3.94 12.67
CA TYR A 294 5.98 3.03 12.75
C TYR A 294 5.93 2.03 11.62
N THR A 295 7.09 1.71 11.05
CA THR A 295 7.23 0.61 10.09
C THR A 295 8.30 -0.35 10.57
N ILE A 296 7.96 -1.63 10.75
CA ILE A 296 8.90 -2.66 11.19
C ILE A 296 9.52 -3.30 9.95
N VAL A 297 10.84 -3.23 9.84
CA VAL A 297 11.61 -3.63 8.64
C VAL A 297 12.70 -4.62 9.03
N ALA A 298 12.77 -5.74 8.33
CA ALA A 298 13.92 -6.63 8.44
C ALA A 298 15.07 -6.09 7.59
N LYS A 299 16.25 -5.90 8.22
CA LYS A 299 17.46 -5.37 7.56
C LYS A 299 17.94 -6.31 6.45
N ASP A 300 18.48 -5.71 5.41
CA ASP A 300 19.05 -6.42 4.26
C ASP A 300 18.03 -7.40 3.63
N THR A 301 16.77 -6.95 3.50
CA THR A 301 15.69 -7.72 2.87
C THR A 301 14.85 -6.87 1.93
N LEU A 302 13.92 -7.50 1.23
CA LEU A 302 12.96 -6.80 0.36
C LEU A 302 12.05 -5.81 1.10
N ASP A 303 11.95 -5.86 2.43
CA ASP A 303 11.22 -4.84 3.20
C ASP A 303 11.77 -3.44 2.95
N GLU A 304 13.12 -3.30 2.89
CA GLU A 304 13.77 -2.01 2.62
C GLU A 304 13.45 -1.52 1.20
N ALA A 305 13.50 -2.42 0.22
CA ALA A 305 13.14 -2.10 -1.16
C ALA A 305 11.67 -1.68 -1.31
N VAL A 306 10.76 -2.27 -0.54
CA VAL A 306 9.35 -1.86 -0.49
C VAL A 306 9.21 -0.45 0.03
N LEU A 307 9.90 -0.10 1.14
CA LEU A 307 9.88 1.26 1.69
C LEU A 307 10.42 2.29 0.70
N GLU A 308 11.57 2.02 0.10
CA GLU A 308 12.15 2.90 -0.93
C GLU A 308 11.18 3.10 -2.09
N ARG A 309 10.52 2.04 -2.53
CA ARG A 309 9.53 2.12 -3.62
C ARG A 309 8.30 2.94 -3.25
N ILE A 310 7.80 2.81 -2.03
CA ILE A 310 6.69 3.63 -1.53
C ILE A 310 7.10 5.10 -1.51
N ALA A 311 8.27 5.43 -0.98
CA ALA A 311 8.79 6.79 -0.95
C ALA A 311 8.98 7.37 -2.37
N THR A 312 9.54 6.60 -3.31
CA THR A 312 9.73 7.02 -4.71
C THR A 312 8.39 7.28 -5.41
N LYS A 313 7.38 6.43 -5.23
CA LYS A 313 6.05 6.64 -5.80
C LYS A 313 5.38 7.88 -5.22
N ARG A 314 5.55 8.15 -3.93
CA ARG A 314 5.04 9.36 -3.27
C ARG A 314 5.68 10.60 -3.85
N ASN A 315 7.00 10.63 -4.03
CA ASN A 315 7.68 11.77 -4.67
C ASN A 315 7.15 12.07 -6.08
N VAL A 316 6.85 11.07 -6.89
CA VAL A 316 6.23 11.26 -8.21
C VAL A 316 4.85 11.89 -8.09
N MET A 317 4.05 11.48 -7.10
CA MET A 317 2.74 12.06 -6.86
C MET A 317 2.84 13.53 -6.39
N ASP A 318 3.78 13.83 -5.50
CA ASP A 318 4.00 15.20 -5.01
C ASP A 318 4.39 16.13 -6.15
N ILE A 319 5.31 15.72 -7.02
CA ILE A 319 5.69 16.46 -8.23
C ILE A 319 4.49 16.74 -9.15
N LEU A 320 3.58 15.76 -9.28
CA LEU A 320 2.34 15.93 -10.07
C LEU A 320 1.42 17.01 -9.49
N LEU A 321 1.45 17.15 -8.17
CA LEU A 321 0.50 17.99 -7.44
C LEU A 321 1.06 19.39 -7.08
N GLU A 322 2.38 19.55 -6.95
CA GLU A 322 3.02 20.78 -6.43
C GLU A 322 3.11 21.96 -7.40
N LYS A 323 3.10 21.76 -8.70
CA LYS A 323 3.37 22.84 -9.68
C LYS A 323 2.28 23.90 -9.85
N LYS A 324 1.26 23.94 -9.02
CA LYS A 324 0.15 24.92 -9.13
C LYS A 324 0.19 26.07 -8.13
N ASN A 325 1.09 26.08 -7.15
CA ASN A 325 1.14 27.11 -6.11
C ASN A 325 2.22 28.19 -6.34
N GLY A 326 2.80 28.27 -7.53
CA GLY A 326 3.87 29.21 -7.91
C GLY A 326 3.49 30.08 -9.10
N GLY A 327 2.27 30.62 -9.13
CA GLY A 327 1.86 31.55 -10.17
C GLY A 327 0.87 32.57 -9.62
#